data_cd9bc922911fe74cafe3f052d9d9ca9c
#
_entry.id   cd9bc922911fe74cafe3f052d9d9ca9c
#
_cell.length_a   1.000
_cell.length_b   1.000
_cell.length_c   1.000
_cell.angle_alpha   90.00
_cell.angle_beta   90.00
_cell.angle_gamma   90.00
#
_symmetry.space_group_name_H-M   'P 1'
#
loop_
_entity.id
_entity.type
_entity.pdbx_description
1 polymer ?
#
loop_
_entity_poly.entity_id
_entity_poly.type
_entity_poly.pdbx_seq_one_letter_code
_entity_poly.pdbx_strand_id
1 'polypeptide(L)'
;REIKKEEYIDFYKNFSGDIEEPMKWIHTKAEGKLEYTSLLYIPSSPPFDMWDRNAKLGVKLYVKRVLIMEDTEDLLPRYLRFVRGIVDTDDIPLNVSRELLQKNKNLDLIKGASVKKVLSALETLSKKGSDEYIKFWKLFGNVLKEGIIEDSALKDRIAALLRFTSSTDAEMTSLEGYIERMKEDQKFEFTQCLNLFR
;
A
#
# COMPACT_ATOMS: atom_id res chain seq x y z
N ARG A 1 -18.31 -13.70 15.32
CA ARG A 1 -17.42 -14.84 15.05
C ARG A 1 -16.06 -14.28 14.70
N GLU A 2 -15.01 -14.78 15.34
CA GLU A 2 -13.63 -14.41 15.03
C GLU A 2 -13.21 -15.12 13.72
N ILE A 3 -12.69 -14.35 12.76
CA ILE A 3 -12.27 -14.87 11.45
C ILE A 3 -10.88 -15.50 11.63
N LYS A 4 -10.72 -16.75 11.18
CA LYS A 4 -9.45 -17.47 11.26
C LYS A 4 -8.49 -17.06 10.15
N LYS A 5 -7.20 -17.30 10.36
CA LYS A 5 -6.13 -17.00 9.38
C LYS A 5 -6.40 -17.65 8.02
N GLU A 6 -6.83 -18.90 8.05
CA GLU A 6 -7.12 -19.69 6.85
C GLU A 6 -8.22 -19.05 6.00
N GLU A 7 -9.26 -18.51 6.65
CA GLU A 7 -10.38 -17.82 5.97
C GLU A 7 -9.91 -16.55 5.22
N TYR A 8 -8.93 -15.82 5.77
CA TYR A 8 -8.32 -14.67 5.07
C TYR A 8 -7.50 -15.10 3.84
N ILE A 9 -6.74 -16.17 3.97
CA ILE A 9 -5.92 -16.72 2.88
C ILE A 9 -6.80 -17.28 1.76
N ASP A 10 -7.80 -18.06 2.11
CA ASP A 10 -8.74 -18.64 1.15
C ASP A 10 -9.52 -17.56 0.39
N PHE A 11 -9.97 -16.53 1.11
CA PHE A 11 -10.62 -15.39 0.49
C PHE A 11 -9.68 -14.68 -0.50
N TYR A 12 -8.41 -14.43 -0.11
CA TYR A 12 -7.43 -13.80 -0.97
C TYR A 12 -7.21 -14.60 -2.26
N LYS A 13 -6.95 -15.89 -2.16
CA LYS A 13 -6.72 -16.77 -3.32
C LYS A 13 -7.90 -16.78 -4.28
N ASN A 14 -9.11 -16.88 -3.74
CA ASN A 14 -10.33 -16.85 -4.55
C ASN A 14 -10.59 -15.48 -5.20
N PHE A 15 -10.26 -14.40 -4.50
CA PHE A 15 -10.51 -13.04 -4.93
C PHE A 15 -9.48 -12.54 -5.97
N SER A 16 -8.20 -12.83 -5.76
CA SER A 16 -7.10 -12.37 -6.60
C SER A 16 -6.77 -13.34 -7.75
N GLY A 17 -7.11 -14.62 -7.60
CA GLY A 17 -6.65 -15.68 -8.47
C GLY A 17 -5.20 -16.11 -8.22
N ASP A 18 -4.55 -15.57 -7.19
CA ASP A 18 -3.19 -15.93 -6.83
C ASP A 18 -3.13 -17.33 -6.19
N ILE A 19 -2.07 -18.07 -6.51
CA ILE A 19 -1.82 -19.39 -5.93
C ILE A 19 -1.13 -19.26 -4.57
N GLU A 20 -0.26 -18.23 -4.42
CA GLU A 20 0.51 -17.99 -3.21
C GLU A 20 -0.33 -17.32 -2.11
N GLU A 21 0.11 -17.47 -0.86
CA GLU A 21 -0.47 -16.74 0.26
C GLU A 21 -0.03 -15.27 0.23
N PRO A 22 -0.88 -14.33 0.68
CA PRO A 22 -0.49 -12.93 0.79
C PRO A 22 0.57 -12.74 1.88
N MET A 23 1.51 -11.82 1.68
CA MET A 23 2.48 -11.44 2.73
C MET A 23 1.77 -10.89 3.96
N LYS A 24 0.74 -10.09 3.73
CA LYS A 24 0.03 -9.40 4.81
C LYS A 24 -1.42 -9.13 4.41
N TRP A 25 -2.30 -9.12 5.40
CA TRP A 25 -3.66 -8.57 5.27
C TRP A 25 -3.92 -7.52 6.33
N ILE A 26 -4.81 -6.61 6.00
CA ILE A 26 -5.23 -5.47 6.82
C ILE A 26 -6.74 -5.47 6.80
N HIS A 27 -7.36 -5.93 7.89
CA HIS A 27 -8.80 -5.89 8.06
C HIS A 27 -9.15 -4.70 8.95
N THR A 28 -9.99 -3.82 8.47
CA THR A 28 -10.43 -2.63 9.20
C THR A 28 -11.95 -2.58 9.19
N LYS A 29 -12.55 -2.40 10.35
CA LYS A 29 -13.94 -2.04 10.52
C LYS A 29 -13.97 -0.68 11.20
N ALA A 30 -14.48 0.33 10.52
CA ALA A 30 -14.67 1.67 11.03
C ALA A 30 -16.16 1.87 11.36
N GLU A 31 -16.43 2.40 12.53
CA GLU A 31 -17.78 2.70 13.03
C GLU A 31 -17.81 4.15 13.51
N GLY A 32 -18.91 4.86 13.32
CA GLY A 32 -19.11 6.23 13.78
C GLY A 32 -19.61 7.17 12.69
N LYS A 33 -18.90 8.28 12.42
CA LYS A 33 -19.31 9.26 11.39
C LYS A 33 -19.25 8.73 9.96
N LEU A 34 -18.46 7.69 9.74
CA LEU A 34 -18.30 7.02 8.47
C LEU A 34 -18.13 5.53 8.76
N GLU A 35 -19.07 4.73 8.25
CA GLU A 35 -19.10 3.30 8.45
C GLU A 35 -18.60 2.58 7.19
N TYR A 36 -17.50 1.86 7.35
CA TYR A 36 -16.98 1.01 6.29
C TYR A 36 -16.18 -0.17 6.83
N THR A 37 -16.13 -1.21 6.05
CA THR A 37 -15.23 -2.35 6.25
C THR A 37 -14.26 -2.41 5.09
N SER A 38 -12.97 -2.58 5.36
CA SER A 38 -11.98 -2.82 4.33
C SER A 38 -11.14 -4.05 4.65
N LEU A 39 -10.86 -4.83 3.63
CA LEU A 39 -9.96 -5.97 3.68
C LEU A 39 -8.96 -5.84 2.56
N LEU A 40 -7.74 -5.41 2.92
CA LEU A 40 -6.67 -5.13 1.98
C LEU A 40 -5.54 -6.15 2.16
N TYR A 41 -4.91 -6.53 1.06
CA TYR A 41 -3.84 -7.53 1.01
C TYR A 41 -2.60 -6.97 0.34
N ILE A 42 -1.44 -7.34 0.86
CA ILE A 42 -0.14 -7.16 0.22
C ILE A 42 0.24 -8.53 -0.37
N PRO A 43 0.33 -8.67 -1.70
CA PRO A 43 0.68 -9.91 -2.35
C PRO A 43 2.10 -10.38 -2.02
N SER A 44 2.38 -11.67 -2.19
CA SER A 44 3.74 -12.24 -2.12
C SER A 44 4.46 -12.26 -3.47
N SER A 45 3.72 -12.04 -4.56
CA SER A 45 4.24 -11.90 -5.92
C SER A 45 3.62 -10.68 -6.61
N PRO A 46 4.37 -10.01 -7.50
CA PRO A 46 3.85 -8.84 -8.20
C PRO A 46 2.73 -9.26 -9.16
N PRO A 47 1.61 -8.51 -9.20
CA PRO A 47 0.60 -8.70 -10.23
C PRO A 47 1.22 -8.59 -11.63
N PHE A 48 0.76 -9.42 -12.56
CA PHE A 48 1.30 -9.49 -13.91
C PHE A 48 1.30 -8.14 -14.64
N ASP A 49 0.29 -7.34 -14.40
CA ASP A 49 0.04 -6.03 -15.02
C ASP A 49 0.63 -4.85 -14.23
N MET A 50 1.37 -5.09 -13.14
CA MET A 50 1.83 -4.02 -12.22
C MET A 50 2.65 -2.92 -12.91
N TRP A 51 3.34 -3.25 -14.01
CA TRP A 51 4.18 -2.32 -14.75
C TRP A 51 3.47 -1.65 -15.93
N ASP A 52 2.25 -2.06 -16.23
CA ASP A 52 1.44 -1.41 -17.26
C ASP A 52 0.90 -0.07 -16.73
N ARG A 53 0.95 0.98 -17.56
CA ARG A 53 0.35 2.28 -17.24
C ARG A 53 -1.17 2.22 -17.10
N ASN A 54 -1.78 1.24 -17.76
CA ASN A 54 -3.22 0.98 -17.69
C ASN A 54 -3.56 -0.15 -16.70
N ALA A 55 -2.58 -0.55 -15.85
CA ALA A 55 -2.81 -1.60 -14.87
C ALA A 55 -4.04 -1.29 -14.02
N LYS A 56 -4.86 -2.29 -13.87
CA LYS A 56 -6.03 -2.20 -13.03
C LYS A 56 -5.62 -2.20 -11.56
N LEU A 57 -6.11 -1.22 -10.82
CA LEU A 57 -5.90 -1.18 -9.37
C LEU A 57 -6.77 -2.25 -8.72
N GLY A 58 -6.15 -3.11 -7.93
CA GLY A 58 -6.80 -4.33 -7.45
C GLY A 58 -7.70 -4.16 -6.23
N VAL A 59 -8.24 -2.96 -5.98
CA VAL A 59 -9.19 -2.71 -4.88
C VAL A 59 -10.56 -2.40 -5.43
N LYS A 60 -11.56 -3.17 -4.97
CA LYS A 60 -12.96 -3.03 -5.40
C LYS A 60 -13.77 -2.29 -4.35
N LEU A 61 -14.65 -1.40 -4.82
CA LEU A 61 -15.62 -0.70 -3.97
C LEU A 61 -16.97 -1.38 -4.02
N TYR A 62 -17.46 -1.73 -2.85
CA TYR A 62 -18.82 -2.15 -2.62
C TYR A 62 -19.58 -1.07 -1.84
N VAL A 63 -20.83 -0.88 -2.15
CA VAL A 63 -21.75 -0.05 -1.40
C VAL A 63 -22.94 -0.94 -1.04
N LYS A 64 -23.18 -1.11 0.27
CA LYS A 64 -24.24 -2.02 0.77
C LYS A 64 -24.13 -3.40 0.14
N ARG A 65 -22.91 -3.95 0.03
CA ARG A 65 -22.59 -5.25 -0.55
C ARG A 65 -22.86 -5.38 -2.06
N VAL A 66 -23.13 -4.27 -2.76
CA VAL A 66 -23.27 -4.21 -4.21
C VAL A 66 -21.96 -3.68 -4.80
N LEU A 67 -21.36 -4.40 -5.75
CA LEU A 67 -20.16 -3.96 -6.45
C LEU A 67 -20.46 -2.71 -7.28
N ILE A 68 -19.80 -1.62 -6.98
CA ILE A 68 -19.98 -0.32 -7.66
C ILE A 68 -18.83 0.01 -8.58
N MET A 69 -17.60 -0.22 -8.11
CA MET A 69 -16.40 0.06 -8.90
C MET A 69 -15.35 -1.02 -8.70
N GLU A 70 -14.67 -1.34 -9.79
CA GLU A 70 -13.45 -2.13 -9.79
C GLU A 70 -12.30 -1.23 -10.25
N ASP A 71 -11.11 -1.49 -9.73
CA ASP A 71 -9.86 -0.93 -10.24
C ASP A 71 -9.83 0.60 -10.28
N THR A 72 -10.09 1.25 -9.14
CA THR A 72 -10.18 2.71 -9.09
C THR A 72 -9.06 3.37 -8.27
N GLU A 73 -8.48 4.43 -8.82
CA GLU A 73 -7.56 5.33 -8.11
C GLU A 73 -8.25 6.11 -6.97
N ASP A 74 -9.57 6.07 -6.92
CA ASP A 74 -10.37 6.73 -5.90
C ASP A 74 -10.26 6.04 -4.52
N LEU A 75 -9.79 4.80 -4.48
CA LEU A 75 -9.60 4.05 -3.22
C LEU A 75 -8.16 4.00 -2.73
N LEU A 76 -7.19 3.90 -3.63
CA LEU A 76 -5.76 3.92 -3.32
C LEU A 76 -4.98 4.65 -4.42
N PRO A 77 -3.90 5.38 -4.09
CA PRO A 77 -3.03 6.03 -5.06
C PRO A 77 -2.18 5.01 -5.82
N ARG A 78 -1.65 5.42 -6.97
CA ARG A 78 -0.90 4.54 -7.87
C ARG A 78 0.35 3.93 -7.25
N TYR A 79 1.01 4.61 -6.36
CA TYR A 79 2.18 4.06 -5.66
C TYR A 79 1.86 2.89 -4.71
N LEU A 80 0.56 2.59 -4.49
CA LEU A 80 0.07 1.42 -3.76
C LEU A 80 -0.67 0.41 -4.67
N ARG A 81 -0.45 0.47 -5.99
CA ARG A 81 -1.16 -0.37 -6.98
C ARG A 81 -0.92 -1.88 -6.83
N PHE A 82 0.07 -2.28 -6.05
CA PHE A 82 0.28 -3.67 -5.69
C PHE A 82 -0.76 -4.19 -4.67
N VAL A 83 -1.46 -3.32 -3.95
CA VAL A 83 -2.46 -3.72 -2.95
C VAL A 83 -3.71 -4.27 -3.65
N ARG A 84 -4.21 -5.39 -3.15
CA ARG A 84 -5.45 -6.02 -3.58
C ARG A 84 -6.47 -5.98 -2.45
N GLY A 85 -7.76 -6.03 -2.76
CA GLY A 85 -8.76 -6.12 -1.71
C GLY A 85 -10.12 -5.52 -2.02
N ILE A 86 -10.88 -5.33 -0.97
CA ILE A 86 -12.23 -4.78 -1.03
C ILE A 86 -12.42 -3.69 0.03
N VAL A 87 -13.28 -2.76 -0.30
CA VAL A 87 -13.87 -1.78 0.63
C VAL A 87 -15.38 -1.85 0.47
N ASP A 88 -16.10 -1.96 1.58
CA ASP A 88 -17.56 -1.92 1.61
C ASP A 88 -18.02 -0.84 2.57
N THR A 89 -18.94 0.02 2.14
CA THR A 89 -19.49 1.12 2.94
C THR A 89 -20.99 1.25 2.76
N ASP A 90 -21.69 1.59 3.84
CA ASP A 90 -23.13 1.85 3.82
C ASP A 90 -23.46 3.35 3.63
N ASP A 91 -22.45 4.24 3.77
CA ASP A 91 -22.61 5.70 3.81
C ASP A 91 -22.59 6.37 2.43
N ILE A 92 -22.58 5.61 1.36
CA ILE A 92 -22.69 6.10 -0.01
C ILE A 92 -24.02 5.63 -0.60
N PRO A 93 -24.81 6.51 -1.25
CA PRO A 93 -26.05 6.08 -1.90
C PRO A 93 -25.77 5.25 -3.16
N LEU A 94 -26.56 4.20 -3.39
CA LEU A 94 -26.39 3.29 -4.54
C LEU A 94 -26.69 3.92 -5.90
N ASN A 95 -27.46 5.02 -5.94
CA ASN A 95 -27.88 5.68 -7.17
C ASN A 95 -26.91 6.79 -7.63
N VAL A 96 -25.64 6.68 -7.24
CA VAL A 96 -24.63 7.68 -7.58
C VAL A 96 -23.92 7.30 -8.87
N SER A 97 -23.79 8.23 -9.81
CA SER A 97 -22.96 8.02 -11.00
C SER A 97 -21.46 7.97 -10.62
N ARG A 98 -20.66 7.30 -11.45
CA ARG A 98 -19.21 7.20 -11.24
C ARG A 98 -18.53 8.57 -11.08
N GLU A 99 -18.98 9.58 -11.82
CA GLU A 99 -18.46 10.95 -11.74
C GLU A 99 -18.75 11.62 -10.39
N LEU A 100 -19.93 11.35 -9.82
CA LEU A 100 -20.29 11.86 -8.49
C LEU A 100 -19.53 11.13 -7.37
N LEU A 101 -19.20 9.85 -7.57
CA LEU A 101 -18.35 9.11 -6.63
C LEU A 101 -16.96 9.71 -6.54
N GLN A 102 -16.35 10.10 -7.64
CA GLN A 102 -15.02 10.71 -7.68
C GLN A 102 -14.91 12.04 -6.89
N LYS A 103 -16.04 12.69 -6.62
CA LYS A 103 -16.12 13.92 -5.83
C LYS A 103 -16.70 13.70 -4.42
N ASN A 104 -16.79 12.44 -3.99
CA ASN A 104 -17.44 12.11 -2.72
C ASN A 104 -16.43 12.19 -1.56
N LYS A 105 -16.67 13.13 -0.64
CA LYS A 105 -15.82 13.35 0.55
C LYS A 105 -15.66 12.10 1.44
N ASN A 106 -16.66 11.23 1.50
CA ASN A 106 -16.57 9.98 2.26
C ASN A 106 -15.56 9.03 1.60
N LEU A 107 -15.51 9.01 0.28
CA LEU A 107 -14.53 8.21 -0.46
C LEU A 107 -13.11 8.72 -0.21
N ASP A 108 -12.89 10.04 -0.21
CA ASP A 108 -11.59 10.64 0.11
C ASP A 108 -11.14 10.29 1.54
N LEU A 109 -12.07 10.28 2.50
CA LEU A 109 -11.77 9.88 3.88
C LEU A 109 -11.39 8.40 3.97
N ILE A 110 -12.12 7.51 3.29
CA ILE A 110 -11.82 6.07 3.21
C ILE A 110 -10.45 5.86 2.57
N LYS A 111 -10.17 6.54 1.45
CA LYS A 111 -8.87 6.52 0.77
C LYS A 111 -7.74 6.90 1.72
N GLY A 112 -7.83 8.06 2.35
CA GLY A 112 -6.81 8.54 3.28
C GLY A 112 -6.59 7.60 4.47
N ALA A 113 -7.65 7.01 5.02
CA ALA A 113 -7.56 6.03 6.09
C ALA A 113 -6.91 4.73 5.61
N SER A 114 -7.28 4.24 4.43
CA SER A 114 -6.71 3.01 3.82
C SER A 114 -5.23 3.16 3.53
N VAL A 115 -4.80 4.29 2.95
CA VAL A 115 -3.39 4.60 2.72
C VAL A 115 -2.60 4.57 4.02
N LYS A 116 -3.07 5.25 5.06
CA LYS A 116 -2.42 5.26 6.38
C LYS A 116 -2.30 3.86 6.98
N LYS A 117 -3.32 3.02 6.82
CA LYS A 117 -3.31 1.63 7.32
C LYS A 117 -2.31 0.76 6.57
N VAL A 118 -2.23 0.89 5.24
CA VAL A 118 -1.24 0.17 4.43
C VAL A 118 0.18 0.60 4.83
N LEU A 119 0.47 1.89 4.93
CA LEU A 119 1.78 2.37 5.37
C LEU A 119 2.13 1.88 6.78
N SER A 120 1.17 1.91 7.73
CA SER A 120 1.41 1.39 9.08
C SER A 120 1.69 -0.12 9.10
N ALA A 121 1.07 -0.89 8.21
CA ALA A 121 1.37 -2.31 8.06
C ALA A 121 2.78 -2.53 7.51
N LEU A 122 3.23 -1.72 6.53
CA LEU A 122 4.59 -1.74 6.00
C LEU A 122 5.63 -1.30 7.04
N GLU A 123 5.35 -0.26 7.83
CA GLU A 123 6.19 0.18 8.96
C GLU A 123 6.36 -0.95 9.99
N THR A 124 5.26 -1.65 10.30
CA THR A 124 5.32 -2.80 11.20
C THR A 124 6.16 -3.94 10.63
N LEU A 125 6.01 -4.21 9.33
CA LEU A 125 6.77 -5.23 8.63
C LEU A 125 8.27 -4.88 8.61
N SER A 126 8.61 -3.61 8.37
CA SER A 126 9.99 -3.13 8.33
C SER A 126 10.72 -3.22 9.66
N LYS A 127 9.97 -3.20 10.79
CA LYS A 127 10.52 -3.33 12.15
C LYS A 127 10.69 -4.79 12.62
N LYS A 128 9.83 -5.70 12.15
CA LYS A 128 9.76 -7.08 12.65
C LYS A 128 10.83 -8.03 12.11
N GLY A 129 11.36 -7.77 10.95
CA GLY A 129 12.34 -8.68 10.37
C GLY A 129 12.83 -8.17 9.03
N SER A 130 14.12 -8.12 8.91
CA SER A 130 14.78 -7.67 7.70
C SER A 130 14.36 -8.47 6.45
N ASP A 131 14.26 -9.81 6.57
CA ASP A 131 14.08 -10.68 5.41
C ASP A 131 12.71 -10.55 4.73
N GLU A 132 11.62 -10.50 5.52
CA GLU A 132 10.26 -10.38 4.99
C GLU A 132 10.06 -9.00 4.34
N TYR A 133 10.58 -7.95 4.99
CA TYR A 133 10.52 -6.61 4.43
C TYR A 133 11.43 -6.44 3.21
N ILE A 134 12.62 -7.04 3.21
CA ILE A 134 13.52 -7.03 2.05
C ILE A 134 12.88 -7.77 0.85
N LYS A 135 12.18 -8.89 1.11
CA LYS A 135 11.39 -9.56 0.06
C LYS A 135 10.33 -8.63 -0.52
N PHE A 136 9.54 -7.97 0.33
CA PHE A 136 8.57 -6.95 -0.09
C PHE A 136 9.25 -5.85 -0.92
N TRP A 137 10.35 -5.31 -0.43
CA TRP A 137 11.07 -4.21 -1.06
C TRP A 137 11.60 -4.56 -2.46
N LYS A 138 12.14 -5.77 -2.63
CA LYS A 138 12.61 -6.26 -3.94
C LYS A 138 11.48 -6.34 -4.96
N LEU A 139 10.27 -6.67 -4.53
CA LEU A 139 9.10 -6.81 -5.39
C LEU A 139 8.41 -5.47 -5.70
N PHE A 140 8.22 -4.63 -4.69
CA PHE A 140 7.34 -3.46 -4.76
C PHE A 140 8.02 -2.13 -4.47
N GLY A 141 9.28 -2.13 -4.10
CA GLY A 141 10.01 -0.93 -3.69
C GLY A 141 10.03 0.17 -4.75
N ASN A 142 10.16 -0.19 -6.02
CA ASN A 142 10.16 0.79 -7.11
C ASN A 142 8.80 1.49 -7.25
N VAL A 143 7.72 0.75 -7.03
CA VAL A 143 6.35 1.31 -7.06
C VAL A 143 6.12 2.20 -5.85
N LEU A 144 6.52 1.75 -4.65
CA LEU A 144 6.37 2.53 -3.41
C LEU A 144 7.15 3.86 -3.46
N LYS A 145 8.31 3.90 -4.12
CA LYS A 145 9.10 5.12 -4.30
C LYS A 145 8.35 6.25 -5.01
N GLU A 146 7.45 5.92 -5.93
CA GLU A 146 6.63 6.90 -6.66
C GLU A 146 5.84 7.79 -5.68
N GLY A 147 5.46 7.24 -4.53
CA GLY A 147 4.74 7.97 -3.48
C GLY A 147 5.49 9.16 -2.88
N ILE A 148 6.82 9.21 -2.99
CA ILE A 148 7.61 10.39 -2.57
C ILE A 148 7.22 11.64 -3.38
N ILE A 149 6.84 11.45 -4.64
CA ILE A 149 6.44 12.53 -5.55
C ILE A 149 4.93 12.73 -5.52
N GLU A 150 4.16 11.62 -5.52
CA GLU A 150 2.71 11.66 -5.61
C GLU A 150 2.03 12.14 -4.32
N ASP A 151 2.59 11.84 -3.16
CA ASP A 151 1.98 12.11 -1.85
C ASP A 151 2.90 12.94 -0.95
N SER A 152 2.87 14.24 -1.16
CA SER A 152 3.70 15.18 -0.38
C SER A 152 3.35 15.18 1.12
N ALA A 153 2.10 14.86 1.49
CA ALA A 153 1.66 14.84 2.88
C ALA A 153 2.19 13.63 3.66
N LEU A 154 2.46 12.52 2.99
CA LEU A 154 2.98 11.29 3.59
C LEU A 154 4.43 11.00 3.18
N LYS A 155 5.09 11.95 2.51
CA LYS A 155 6.46 11.83 2.00
C LYS A 155 7.45 11.28 3.03
N ASP A 156 7.46 11.83 4.23
CA ASP A 156 8.42 11.43 5.27
C ASP A 156 8.17 10.00 5.76
N ARG A 157 6.90 9.59 5.85
CA ARG A 157 6.54 8.21 6.20
C ARG A 157 6.98 7.23 5.11
N ILE A 158 6.80 7.60 3.85
CA ILE A 158 7.22 6.79 2.71
C ILE A 158 8.74 6.73 2.66
N ALA A 159 9.44 7.86 2.87
CA ALA A 159 10.90 7.93 2.90
C ALA A 159 11.53 6.98 3.94
N ALA A 160 10.95 6.87 5.13
CA ALA A 160 11.39 5.94 6.17
C ALA A 160 11.29 4.46 5.76
N LEU A 161 10.42 4.15 4.82
CA LEU A 161 10.22 2.80 4.28
C LEU A 161 11.22 2.44 3.16
N LEU A 162 11.93 3.41 2.59
CA LEU A 162 12.84 3.15 1.47
C LEU A 162 14.05 2.31 1.91
N ARG A 163 14.54 1.50 0.98
CA ARG A 163 15.78 0.73 1.15
C ARG A 163 16.68 0.95 -0.05
N PHE A 164 17.98 0.96 0.22
CA PHE A 164 19.01 1.28 -0.76
C PHE A 164 20.17 0.30 -0.63
N THR A 165 20.83 -0.01 -1.73
CA THR A 165 22.12 -0.69 -1.71
C THR A 165 23.18 0.25 -1.18
N SER A 166 24.03 -0.24 -0.29
CA SER A 166 25.14 0.50 0.27
C SER A 166 26.46 -0.05 -0.27
N SER A 167 27.47 0.80 -0.42
CA SER A 167 28.82 0.36 -0.78
C SER A 167 29.54 -0.31 0.40
N THR A 168 29.06 -0.10 1.62
CA THR A 168 29.65 -0.61 2.86
C THR A 168 28.99 -1.88 3.36
N ASP A 169 27.75 -2.14 2.98
CA ASP A 169 26.98 -3.29 3.44
C ASP A 169 26.56 -4.17 2.27
N ALA A 170 26.64 -5.47 2.46
CA ALA A 170 26.07 -6.46 1.52
C ALA A 170 24.53 -6.41 1.50
N GLU A 171 23.91 -5.90 2.56
CA GLU A 171 22.47 -5.78 2.72
C GLU A 171 21.96 -4.38 2.38
N MET A 172 20.66 -4.31 2.06
CA MET A 172 19.98 -3.03 1.82
C MET A 172 19.82 -2.27 3.12
N THR A 173 20.13 -0.97 3.10
CA THR A 173 20.01 -0.07 4.25
C THR A 173 18.85 0.90 4.10
N SER A 174 18.30 1.37 5.23
CA SER A 174 17.35 2.49 5.28
C SER A 174 18.08 3.83 5.28
N LEU A 175 17.34 4.94 5.07
CA LEU A 175 17.90 6.28 5.26
C LEU A 175 18.37 6.51 6.70
N GLU A 176 17.59 6.05 7.69
CA GLU A 176 17.94 6.13 9.11
C GLU A 176 19.25 5.38 9.39
N GLY A 177 19.37 4.12 8.95
CA GLY A 177 20.60 3.35 9.12
C GLY A 177 21.79 3.91 8.36
N TYR A 178 21.57 4.69 7.28
CA TYR A 178 22.62 5.44 6.63
C TYR A 178 23.07 6.63 7.50
N ILE A 179 22.12 7.41 8.02
CA ILE A 179 22.38 8.59 8.87
C ILE A 179 23.13 8.19 10.15
N GLU A 180 22.77 7.08 10.78
CA GLU A 180 23.45 6.58 11.98
C GLU A 180 24.94 6.26 11.76
N ARG A 181 25.33 6.00 10.51
CA ARG A 181 26.72 5.69 10.13
C ARG A 181 27.46 6.86 9.49
N MET A 182 26.81 8.01 9.35
CA MET A 182 27.46 9.21 8.82
C MET A 182 28.60 9.64 9.75
N LYS A 183 29.67 10.13 9.15
CA LYS A 183 30.78 10.75 9.90
C LYS A 183 30.35 12.10 10.46
N GLU A 184 30.88 12.50 11.62
CA GLU A 184 30.53 13.76 12.31
C GLU A 184 30.70 15.02 11.44
N ASP A 185 31.63 15.01 10.48
CA ASP A 185 31.91 16.11 9.56
C ASP A 185 31.16 15.99 8.22
N GLN A 186 30.40 14.94 8.00
CA GLN A 186 29.63 14.71 6.76
C GLN A 186 28.40 15.60 6.74
N LYS A 187 28.42 16.67 5.96
CA LYS A 187 27.33 17.65 5.85
C LYS A 187 26.25 17.26 4.85
N PHE A 188 26.54 16.35 3.93
CA PHE A 188 25.63 15.93 2.85
C PHE A 188 25.62 14.42 2.71
N GLU A 189 24.42 13.90 2.46
CA GLU A 189 24.26 12.52 2.00
C GLU A 189 24.76 12.43 0.57
N PHE A 190 25.84 11.69 0.34
CA PHE A 190 26.22 11.29 -1.02
C PHE A 190 25.27 10.16 -1.46
N THR A 191 24.11 10.53 -1.94
CA THR A 191 23.16 9.59 -2.48
C THR A 191 23.36 9.48 -3.98
N GLN A 192 24.02 8.42 -4.44
CA GLN A 192 23.73 7.89 -5.78
C GLN A 192 22.23 7.52 -5.92
N CYS A 193 21.48 7.64 -4.86
CA CYS A 193 20.02 7.53 -4.78
C CYS A 193 19.29 8.58 -5.62
N LEU A 194 19.91 9.65 -6.04
CA LEU A 194 19.35 10.65 -6.96
C LEU A 194 19.08 10.11 -8.38
N ASN A 195 19.63 8.94 -8.75
CA ASN A 195 19.19 8.23 -9.96
C ASN A 195 17.78 7.59 -9.84
N LEU A 196 17.12 7.76 -8.70
CA LEU A 196 15.75 7.30 -8.47
C LEU A 196 14.67 8.24 -9.03
N PHE A 197 15.08 9.42 -9.50
CA PHE A 197 14.18 10.46 -10.00
C PHE A 197 14.44 10.83 -11.47
N ARG A 198 15.10 9.96 -12.22
CA ARG A 198 15.19 10.03 -13.69
C ARG A 198 14.35 8.97 -14.36
#